data_26df8f2de6aa00827f25cc4bc8e2a940
#
_entry.id   26df8f2de6aa00827f25cc4bc8e2a940
#
_cell.length_a   1.000
_cell.length_b   1.000
_cell.length_c   1.000
_cell.angle_alpha   90.00
_cell.angle_beta   90.00
_cell.angle_gamma   90.00
#
_symmetry.space_group_name_H-M   'P 1'
#
loop_
_entity.id
_entity.type
_entity.pdbx_description
1 polymer ?
#
loop_
_entity_poly.entity_id
_entity_poly.type
_entity_poly.pdbx_seq_one_letter_code
_entity_poly.pdbx_strand_id
1 'polypeptide(L)'
;MSLADDIKKRMFAAMKAGLVVEKEILRVATGEITMTAARTNQALTDEEVQQILKKLLKSNREALAVSEDAEQRAQLEQENGILSELLPQVLSVDEICAALAPVLTQIQAAPQLGPALGIAMKQLKLAGLSVEAPQVNEAVTRLRG
;
A
#
# COMPACT_ATOMS: atom_id res chain seq x y z
N MET A 1 8.24 17.05 -0.27
CA MET A 1 6.79 17.25 -0.16
C MET A 1 6.15 16.02 0.45
N SER A 2 5.13 16.22 1.28
CA SER A 2 4.46 15.13 1.95
C SER A 2 3.47 14.40 1.03
N LEU A 3 3.12 13.17 1.38
CA LEU A 3 2.09 12.41 0.67
C LEU A 3 0.75 13.16 0.67
N ALA A 4 0.40 13.81 1.78
CA ALA A 4 -0.82 14.61 1.87
C ALA A 4 -0.81 15.76 0.84
N ASP A 5 0.33 16.40 0.64
CA ASP A 5 0.48 17.46 -0.37
C ASP A 5 0.35 16.90 -1.79
N ASP A 6 0.93 15.74 -2.04
CA ASP A 6 0.83 15.08 -3.34
C ASP A 6 -0.60 14.72 -3.68
N ILE A 7 -1.37 14.25 -2.69
CA ILE A 7 -2.80 13.93 -2.86
C ILE A 7 -3.59 15.19 -3.22
N LYS A 8 -3.34 16.30 -2.53
CA LYS A 8 -4.00 17.58 -2.84
C LYS A 8 -3.69 18.06 -4.25
N LYS A 9 -2.42 17.99 -4.65
CA LYS A 9 -2.00 18.39 -6.00
C LYS A 9 -2.69 17.57 -7.07
N ARG A 10 -2.74 16.26 -6.87
CA ARG A 10 -3.39 15.35 -7.80
C ARG A 10 -4.90 15.62 -7.86
N MET A 11 -5.51 15.93 -6.71
CA MET A 11 -6.93 16.29 -6.65
C MET A 11 -7.22 17.54 -7.49
N PHE A 12 -6.41 18.60 -7.34
CA PHE A 12 -6.58 19.81 -8.11
C PHE A 12 -6.35 19.60 -9.61
N ALA A 13 -5.37 18.77 -9.96
CA ALA A 13 -5.12 18.40 -11.34
C ALA A 13 -6.32 17.66 -11.95
N ALA A 14 -6.92 16.74 -11.18
CA ALA A 14 -8.11 16.01 -11.61
C ALA A 14 -9.30 16.95 -11.81
N MET A 15 -9.46 17.94 -10.93
CA MET A 15 -10.51 18.97 -11.09
C MET A 15 -10.34 19.74 -12.39
N LYS A 16 -9.12 20.16 -12.69
CA LYS A 16 -8.83 20.91 -13.92
C LYS A 16 -9.03 20.06 -15.18
N ALA A 17 -8.69 18.77 -15.09
CA ALA A 17 -8.81 17.85 -16.21
C ALA A 17 -10.22 17.28 -16.40
N GLY A 18 -11.13 17.54 -15.47
CA GLY A 18 -12.49 17.01 -15.53
C GLY A 18 -12.60 15.53 -15.21
N LEU A 19 -11.63 14.97 -14.48
CA LEU A 19 -11.61 13.56 -14.07
C LEU A 19 -12.45 13.40 -12.80
N VAL A 20 -13.75 13.15 -12.98
CA VAL A 20 -14.73 13.17 -11.89
C VAL A 20 -14.45 12.11 -10.81
N VAL A 21 -14.21 10.86 -11.21
CA VAL A 21 -13.97 9.77 -10.25
C VAL A 21 -12.70 10.03 -9.45
N GLU A 22 -11.63 10.41 -10.13
CA GLU A 22 -10.36 10.71 -9.46
C GLU A 22 -10.50 11.89 -8.49
N LYS A 23 -11.15 12.95 -8.94
CA LYS A 23 -11.42 14.12 -8.09
C LYS A 23 -12.19 13.73 -6.83
N GLU A 24 -13.24 12.94 -6.97
CA GLU A 24 -14.11 12.57 -5.83
C GLU A 24 -13.39 11.68 -4.82
N ILE A 25 -12.65 10.67 -5.27
CA ILE A 25 -11.95 9.78 -4.32
C ILE A 25 -10.81 10.51 -3.62
N LEU A 26 -10.10 11.39 -4.32
CA LEU A 26 -9.05 12.19 -3.71
C LEU A 26 -9.61 13.23 -2.74
N ARG A 27 -10.81 13.74 -3.01
CA ARG A 27 -11.52 14.62 -2.10
C ARG A 27 -11.88 13.90 -0.80
N VAL A 28 -12.36 12.66 -0.89
CA VAL A 28 -12.66 11.83 0.27
C VAL A 28 -11.37 11.60 1.09
N ALA A 29 -10.28 11.24 0.43
CA ALA A 29 -9.00 11.01 1.10
C ALA A 29 -8.51 12.29 1.79
N THR A 30 -8.57 13.43 1.12
CA THR A 30 -8.18 14.72 1.69
C THR A 30 -9.03 15.09 2.91
N GLY A 31 -10.34 14.82 2.84
CA GLY A 31 -11.25 15.05 3.95
C GLY A 31 -10.90 14.22 5.19
N GLU A 32 -10.60 12.92 4.99
CA GLU A 32 -10.19 12.04 6.08
C GLU A 32 -8.87 12.48 6.70
N ILE A 33 -7.91 12.91 5.88
CA ILE A 33 -6.62 13.41 6.34
C ILE A 33 -6.84 14.67 7.20
N THR A 34 -7.65 15.59 6.72
CA THR A 34 -7.93 16.84 7.42
C THR A 34 -8.62 16.59 8.75
N MET A 35 -9.61 15.70 8.77
CA MET A 35 -10.33 15.35 10.01
C MET A 35 -9.41 14.69 11.02
N THR A 36 -8.57 13.78 10.58
CA THR A 36 -7.65 13.06 11.47
C THR A 36 -6.60 14.01 12.03
N ALA A 37 -6.05 14.89 11.20
CA ALA A 37 -5.09 15.91 11.64
C ALA A 37 -5.71 16.85 12.66
N ALA A 38 -6.98 17.22 12.48
CA ALA A 38 -7.70 18.09 13.42
C ALA A 38 -7.89 17.44 14.80
N ARG A 39 -8.11 16.12 14.85
CA ARG A 39 -8.26 15.38 16.10
C ARG A 39 -6.98 15.38 16.93
N THR A 40 -5.84 15.29 16.28
CA THR A 40 -4.53 15.24 16.94
C THR A 40 -3.89 16.62 17.04
N ASN A 41 -4.46 17.62 16.38
CA ASN A 41 -3.94 18.98 16.28
C ASN A 41 -2.51 19.01 15.73
N GLN A 42 -2.18 18.05 14.86
CA GLN A 42 -0.86 17.90 14.21
C GLN A 42 -1.04 17.45 12.79
N ALA A 43 -0.10 17.83 11.92
CA ALA A 43 -0.03 17.31 10.57
C ALA A 43 0.29 15.82 10.61
N LEU A 44 -0.33 15.04 9.72
CA LEU A 44 -0.11 13.61 9.66
C LEU A 44 1.21 13.29 8.97
N THR A 45 1.88 12.23 9.43
CA THR A 45 3.04 11.66 8.75
C THR A 45 2.58 10.94 7.49
N ASP A 46 3.51 10.67 6.58
CA ASP A 46 3.20 9.90 5.37
C ASP A 46 2.66 8.50 5.73
N GLU A 47 3.21 7.88 6.77
CA GLU A 47 2.75 6.57 7.24
C GLU A 47 1.29 6.62 7.71
N GLU A 48 0.90 7.66 8.44
CA GLU A 48 -0.48 7.84 8.87
C GLU A 48 -1.42 8.07 7.69
N VAL A 49 -0.97 8.83 6.69
CA VAL A 49 -1.74 9.03 5.44
C VAL A 49 -1.89 7.70 4.70
N GLN A 50 -0.84 6.89 4.63
CA GLN A 50 -0.90 5.56 4.02
C GLN A 50 -1.92 4.67 4.71
N GLN A 51 -2.05 4.74 6.03
CA GLN A 51 -3.06 3.97 6.77
C GLN A 51 -4.47 4.40 6.38
N ILE A 52 -4.70 5.69 6.19
CA ILE A 52 -5.98 6.20 5.71
C ILE A 52 -6.30 5.63 4.32
N LEU A 53 -5.34 5.66 3.40
CA LEU A 53 -5.51 5.13 2.05
C LEU A 53 -5.80 3.62 2.07
N LYS A 54 -5.12 2.87 2.91
CA LYS A 54 -5.34 1.42 3.06
C LYS A 54 -6.75 1.13 3.58
N LYS A 55 -7.22 1.95 4.52
CA LYS A 55 -8.56 1.81 5.07
C LYS A 55 -9.63 2.09 4.01
N LEU A 56 -9.43 3.12 3.20
CA LEU A 56 -10.33 3.42 2.08
C LEU A 56 -10.35 2.28 1.05
N LEU A 57 -9.18 1.71 0.73
CA LEU A 57 -9.08 0.56 -0.16
C LEU A 57 -9.84 -0.64 0.38
N LYS A 58 -9.68 -0.93 1.67
CA LYS A 58 -10.36 -2.04 2.31
C LYS A 58 -11.88 -1.86 2.24
N SER A 59 -12.35 -0.66 2.57
CA SER A 59 -13.77 -0.32 2.49
C SER A 59 -14.32 -0.50 1.08
N ASN A 60 -13.58 -0.02 0.07
CA ASN A 60 -13.97 -0.15 -1.33
C ASN A 60 -14.00 -1.61 -1.79
N ARG A 61 -13.04 -2.42 -1.34
CA ARG A 61 -13.01 -3.85 -1.66
C ARG A 61 -14.20 -4.59 -1.06
N GLU A 62 -14.58 -4.23 0.15
CA GLU A 62 -15.77 -4.80 0.81
C GLU A 62 -17.04 -4.42 0.04
N ALA A 63 -17.15 -3.16 -0.36
CA ALA A 63 -18.28 -2.68 -1.16
C ALA A 63 -18.32 -3.39 -2.52
N LEU A 64 -17.17 -3.56 -3.17
CA LEU A 64 -17.06 -4.23 -4.46
C LEU A 64 -17.51 -5.70 -4.38
N ALA A 65 -17.19 -6.38 -3.28
CA ALA A 65 -17.54 -7.78 -3.07
C ALA A 65 -19.07 -7.99 -3.01
N VAL A 66 -19.83 -6.99 -2.58
CA VAL A 66 -21.29 -7.09 -2.42
C VAL A 66 -22.07 -6.31 -3.47
N SER A 67 -21.40 -5.51 -4.31
CA SER A 67 -22.08 -4.71 -5.33
C SER A 67 -22.45 -5.55 -6.54
N GLU A 68 -23.71 -5.41 -6.99
CA GLU A 68 -24.22 -6.07 -8.20
C GLU A 68 -24.33 -5.09 -9.38
N ASP A 69 -24.24 -3.78 -9.12
CA ASP A 69 -24.35 -2.74 -10.14
C ASP A 69 -23.03 -2.62 -10.91
N ALA A 70 -23.07 -2.82 -12.23
CA ALA A 70 -21.87 -2.77 -13.08
C ALA A 70 -21.20 -1.41 -13.08
N GLU A 71 -21.98 -0.31 -13.06
CA GLU A 71 -21.43 1.04 -13.02
C GLU A 71 -20.72 1.32 -11.69
N GLN A 72 -21.34 0.92 -10.59
CA GLN A 72 -20.75 1.07 -9.27
C GLN A 72 -19.47 0.26 -9.13
N ARG A 73 -19.48 -0.98 -9.64
CA ARG A 73 -18.29 -1.83 -9.64
C ARG A 73 -17.14 -1.20 -10.43
N ALA A 74 -17.42 -0.67 -11.61
CA ALA A 74 -16.42 -0.01 -12.43
C ALA A 74 -15.84 1.21 -11.73
N GLN A 75 -16.67 2.00 -11.07
CA GLN A 75 -16.24 3.17 -10.31
C GLN A 75 -15.36 2.77 -9.14
N LEU A 76 -15.75 1.76 -8.36
CA LEU A 76 -14.96 1.27 -7.23
C LEU A 76 -13.60 0.73 -7.67
N GLU A 77 -13.56 0.00 -8.77
CA GLU A 77 -12.30 -0.51 -9.34
C GLU A 77 -11.37 0.63 -9.75
N GLN A 78 -11.93 1.68 -10.38
CA GLN A 78 -11.16 2.86 -10.76
C GLN A 78 -10.63 3.59 -9.54
N GLU A 79 -11.44 3.78 -8.50
CA GLU A 79 -11.02 4.38 -7.24
C GLU A 79 -9.90 3.57 -6.58
N ASN A 80 -10.02 2.25 -6.58
CA ASN A 80 -9.00 1.36 -6.01
C ASN A 80 -7.67 1.47 -6.75
N GLY A 81 -7.71 1.59 -8.07
CA GLY A 81 -6.52 1.82 -8.87
C GLY A 81 -5.80 3.11 -8.48
N ILE A 82 -6.56 4.18 -8.31
CA ILE A 82 -6.02 5.49 -7.92
C ILE A 82 -5.41 5.43 -6.52
N LEU A 83 -6.12 4.85 -5.55
CA LEU A 83 -5.63 4.73 -4.18
C LEU A 83 -4.36 3.87 -4.11
N SER A 84 -4.30 2.80 -4.90
CA SER A 84 -3.13 1.91 -4.95
C SER A 84 -1.91 2.62 -5.53
N GLU A 85 -2.10 3.49 -6.52
CA GLU A 85 -1.00 4.28 -7.09
C GLU A 85 -0.36 5.22 -6.09
N LEU A 86 -1.14 5.71 -5.11
CA LEU A 86 -0.66 6.63 -4.08
C LEU A 86 0.11 5.92 -2.97
N LEU A 87 -0.06 4.61 -2.83
CA LEU A 87 0.66 3.82 -1.83
C LEU A 87 2.02 3.41 -2.38
N PRO A 88 3.02 3.20 -1.49
CA PRO A 88 4.30 2.66 -1.93
C PRO A 88 4.10 1.34 -2.65
N GLN A 89 4.80 1.16 -3.76
CA GLN A 89 4.74 -0.09 -4.50
C GLN A 89 5.44 -1.17 -3.70
N VAL A 90 4.73 -2.27 -3.43
CA VAL A 90 5.30 -3.41 -2.71
C VAL A 90 5.88 -4.41 -3.70
N LEU A 91 6.93 -5.12 -3.28
CA LEU A 91 7.59 -6.10 -4.13
C LEU A 91 6.73 -7.35 -4.28
N SER A 92 6.79 -7.95 -5.48
CA SER A 92 6.22 -9.27 -5.73
C SER A 92 7.07 -10.35 -5.06
N VAL A 93 6.54 -11.58 -4.97
CA VAL A 93 7.28 -12.71 -4.41
C VAL A 93 8.61 -12.93 -5.15
N ASP A 94 8.60 -12.88 -6.48
CA ASP A 94 9.81 -13.05 -7.30
C ASP A 94 10.84 -11.97 -7.02
N GLU A 95 10.40 -10.71 -6.91
CA GLU A 95 11.27 -9.58 -6.59
C GLU A 95 11.86 -9.71 -5.19
N ILE A 96 11.08 -10.19 -4.22
CA ILE A 96 11.55 -10.43 -2.86
C ILE A 96 12.62 -11.54 -2.86
N CYS A 97 12.39 -12.62 -3.59
CA CYS A 97 13.38 -13.69 -3.71
C CYS A 97 14.71 -13.15 -4.26
N ALA A 98 14.67 -12.33 -5.29
CA ALA A 98 15.87 -11.71 -5.85
C ALA A 98 16.56 -10.79 -4.84
N ALA A 99 15.79 -10.01 -4.09
CA ALA A 99 16.32 -9.08 -3.08
C ALA A 99 16.97 -9.81 -1.90
N LEU A 100 16.58 -11.06 -1.64
CA LEU A 100 17.12 -11.88 -0.54
C LEU A 100 18.35 -12.67 -0.93
N ALA A 101 18.82 -12.59 -2.17
CA ALA A 101 20.00 -13.31 -2.63
C ALA A 101 21.23 -13.15 -1.71
N PRO A 102 21.55 -11.93 -1.19
CA PRO A 102 22.72 -11.77 -0.29
C PRO A 102 22.61 -12.57 1.02
N VAL A 103 21.41 -12.92 1.47
CA VAL A 103 21.19 -13.66 2.73
C VAL A 103 20.62 -15.06 2.50
N LEU A 104 20.64 -15.53 1.24
CA LEU A 104 20.06 -16.81 0.88
C LEU A 104 20.61 -17.96 1.71
N THR A 105 21.93 -18.04 1.88
CA THR A 105 22.57 -19.09 2.67
C THR A 105 22.08 -19.07 4.11
N GLN A 106 21.95 -17.88 4.71
CA GLN A 106 21.46 -17.73 6.08
C GLN A 106 20.00 -18.16 6.21
N ILE A 107 19.18 -17.82 5.23
CA ILE A 107 17.77 -18.21 5.20
C ILE A 107 17.62 -19.73 5.12
N GLN A 108 18.41 -20.37 4.26
CA GLN A 108 18.39 -21.83 4.10
C GLN A 108 18.95 -22.54 5.32
N ALA A 109 19.94 -21.97 5.99
CA ALA A 109 20.56 -22.55 7.18
C ALA A 109 19.75 -22.36 8.46
N ALA A 110 18.77 -21.47 8.46
CA ALA A 110 17.94 -21.23 9.64
C ALA A 110 17.17 -22.52 10.03
N PRO A 111 17.09 -22.83 11.32
CA PRO A 111 16.45 -24.09 11.76
C PRO A 111 14.95 -24.14 11.53
N GLN A 112 14.29 -22.98 11.51
CA GLN A 112 12.84 -22.87 11.35
C GLN A 112 12.48 -21.66 10.51
N LEU A 113 11.22 -21.62 10.06
CA LEU A 113 10.70 -20.52 9.25
C LEU A 113 10.73 -19.18 9.98
N GLY A 114 10.40 -19.17 11.29
CA GLY A 114 10.40 -17.92 12.07
C GLY A 114 11.72 -17.16 12.04
N PRO A 115 12.85 -17.79 12.43
CA PRO A 115 14.17 -17.18 12.32
C PRO A 115 14.53 -16.77 10.88
N ALA A 116 14.15 -17.57 9.88
CA ALA A 116 14.39 -17.25 8.47
C ALA A 116 13.63 -15.98 8.06
N LEU A 117 12.40 -15.83 8.50
CA LEU A 117 11.61 -14.61 8.24
C LEU A 117 12.26 -13.38 8.87
N GLY A 118 12.81 -13.53 10.08
CA GLY A 118 13.53 -12.45 10.75
C GLY A 118 14.74 -11.97 9.94
N ILE A 119 15.52 -12.91 9.41
CA ILE A 119 16.67 -12.61 8.54
C ILE A 119 16.21 -11.86 7.28
N ALA A 120 15.15 -12.37 6.65
CA ALA A 120 14.60 -11.79 5.43
C ALA A 120 14.09 -10.36 5.68
N MET A 121 13.31 -10.15 6.72
CA MET A 121 12.75 -8.83 7.04
C MET A 121 13.85 -7.82 7.34
N LYS A 122 14.88 -8.23 8.06
CA LYS A 122 16.03 -7.36 8.36
C LYS A 122 16.73 -6.92 7.07
N GLN A 123 16.98 -7.85 6.16
CA GLN A 123 17.64 -7.55 4.89
C GLN A 123 16.80 -6.59 4.04
N LEU A 124 15.49 -6.85 3.93
CA LEU A 124 14.58 -6.01 3.15
C LEU A 124 14.50 -4.59 3.73
N LYS A 125 14.46 -4.49 5.05
CA LYS A 125 14.43 -3.21 5.74
C LYS A 125 15.72 -2.43 5.53
N LEU A 126 16.86 -3.09 5.60
CA LEU A 126 18.17 -2.46 5.35
C LEU A 126 18.27 -1.94 3.91
N ALA A 127 17.65 -2.66 2.97
CA ALA A 127 17.63 -2.23 1.57
C ALA A 127 16.57 -1.16 1.29
N GLY A 128 15.74 -0.80 2.27
CA GLY A 128 14.73 0.23 2.12
C GLY A 128 13.54 -0.20 1.24
N LEU A 129 13.26 -1.50 1.18
CA LEU A 129 12.24 -2.04 0.31
C LEU A 129 10.91 -2.22 1.06
N SER A 130 9.80 -1.91 0.36
CA SER A 130 8.45 -2.08 0.90
C SER A 130 7.91 -3.45 0.53
N VAL A 131 7.46 -4.21 1.53
CA VAL A 131 6.98 -5.58 1.34
C VAL A 131 5.76 -5.84 2.20
N GLU A 132 4.95 -6.83 1.79
CA GLU A 132 3.82 -7.33 2.57
C GLU A 132 4.20 -8.67 3.20
N ALA A 133 3.78 -8.89 4.44
CA ALA A 133 4.14 -10.08 5.20
C ALA A 133 3.78 -11.41 4.48
N PRO A 134 2.59 -11.56 3.87
CA PRO A 134 2.28 -12.80 3.15
C PRO A 134 3.25 -13.11 2.01
N GLN A 135 3.67 -12.08 1.25
CA GLN A 135 4.61 -12.27 0.15
C GLN A 135 6.01 -12.64 0.65
N VAL A 136 6.44 -12.05 1.76
CA VAL A 136 7.73 -12.39 2.37
C VAL A 136 7.72 -13.85 2.84
N ASN A 137 6.64 -14.26 3.49
CA ASN A 137 6.46 -15.64 3.94
C ASN A 137 6.55 -16.62 2.77
N GLU A 138 5.84 -16.36 1.68
CA GLU A 138 5.88 -17.19 0.47
C GLU A 138 7.27 -17.24 -0.14
N ALA A 139 7.94 -16.09 -0.25
CA ALA A 139 9.29 -16.01 -0.81
C ALA A 139 10.28 -16.82 0.01
N VAL A 140 10.27 -16.65 1.34
CA VAL A 140 11.18 -17.38 2.25
C VAL A 140 10.90 -18.87 2.19
N THR A 141 9.65 -19.29 2.20
CA THR A 141 9.27 -20.71 2.07
C THR A 141 9.81 -21.29 0.77
N ARG A 142 9.67 -20.56 -0.33
CA ARG A 142 10.18 -20.97 -1.64
C ARG A 142 11.70 -21.10 -1.64
N LEU A 143 12.41 -20.15 -1.03
CA LEU A 143 13.87 -20.15 -0.96
C LEU A 143 14.44 -21.27 -0.07
N ARG A 144 13.70 -21.66 0.95
CA ARG A 144 14.12 -22.76 1.83
C ARG A 144 13.92 -24.14 1.20
N GLY A 145 13.25 -24.20 0.08
CA GLY A 145 12.99 -25.41 -0.65
C GLY A 145 11.77 -26.12 -0.27
#